data_f3a4b60063e8e3fbe57a86dc8ed91afe
#
_entry.id   f3a4b60063e8e3fbe57a86dc8ed91afe
#
_cell.length_a   1.000
_cell.length_b   1.000
_cell.length_c   1.000
_cell.angle_alpha   90.00
_cell.angle_beta   90.00
_cell.angle_gamma   90.00
#
_symmetry.space_group_name_H-M   'P 1'
#
loop_
_entity.id
_entity.type
_entity.pdbx_description
1 polymer ?
#
loop_
_entity_poly.entity_id
_entity_poly.type
_entity_poly.pdbx_seq_one_letter_code
_entity_poly.pdbx_strand_id
1 'polypeptide(L)'
;MLKKLVAGLVLFGACFIGVSYYVSMPVVDGTHDGQPFVIADSSQALTFARTDAALILVSDHKGERLLGVNLTKIYGGDATQDLFTFLETFDASSLAETGTALESFAIDELIQPATYPYPSVAAGTNFREHAEEVYSDDPPFLFPKLVEAGSWNQAIPFVSRLDFEAEICAFPLADIRPNEPRPRFGIVLCNDFTDRWSLVREIALDEPLGRTGFATGKGCTGCFPTGYLVVIPQDPDFYRSISAELFVNDRRLQAFSLTEMILSLDEIVDKALNDAAVLYQQGDNTVPLLPSDHIPKGTLILMGTGPGVFFKPLNIWGQQFYLQAGDVVRTQATYLGHLINRIK
;
A
#
# COMPACT_ATOMS: atom_id res chain seq x y z
N MET A 1 -1.52 -55.39 1.88
CA MET A 1 -0.62 -54.28 1.55
C MET A 1 -1.38 -53.01 1.16
N LEU A 2 -2.30 -53.07 0.20
CA LEU A 2 -3.09 -51.89 -0.27
C LEU A 2 -3.86 -51.17 0.86
N LYS A 3 -4.56 -51.88 1.77
CA LYS A 3 -5.29 -51.25 2.90
C LYS A 3 -4.38 -50.48 3.84
N LYS A 4 -3.14 -50.91 4.09
CA LYS A 4 -2.16 -50.20 4.91
C LYS A 4 -1.63 -48.97 4.20
N LEU A 5 -1.42 -49.04 2.87
CA LEU A 5 -1.01 -47.89 2.05
C LEU A 5 -2.10 -46.84 2.01
N VAL A 6 -3.34 -47.22 1.80
CA VAL A 6 -4.49 -46.30 1.80
C VAL A 6 -4.69 -45.66 3.18
N ALA A 7 -4.59 -46.40 4.26
CA ALA A 7 -4.65 -45.88 5.62
C ALA A 7 -3.53 -44.88 5.91
N GLY A 8 -2.30 -45.15 5.44
CA GLY A 8 -1.15 -44.25 5.54
C GLY A 8 -1.37 -42.94 4.81
N LEU A 9 -1.89 -42.99 3.57
CA LEU A 9 -2.21 -41.81 2.76
C LEU A 9 -3.31 -40.95 3.39
N VAL A 10 -4.36 -41.59 3.93
CA VAL A 10 -5.45 -40.88 4.62
C VAL A 10 -4.92 -40.20 5.88
N LEU A 11 -4.09 -40.89 6.68
CA LEU A 11 -3.51 -40.31 7.89
C LEU A 11 -2.57 -39.15 7.54
N PHE A 12 -1.72 -39.29 6.51
CA PHE A 12 -0.85 -38.21 6.04
C PHE A 12 -1.66 -37.02 5.56
N GLY A 13 -2.70 -37.23 4.75
CA GLY A 13 -3.60 -36.18 4.31
C GLY A 13 -4.29 -35.45 5.47
N ALA A 14 -4.79 -36.20 6.47
CA ALA A 14 -5.40 -35.60 7.66
C ALA A 14 -4.40 -34.78 8.50
N CYS A 15 -3.17 -35.31 8.67
CA CYS A 15 -2.10 -34.57 9.36
C CYS A 15 -1.70 -33.32 8.60
N PHE A 16 -1.54 -33.40 7.26
CA PHE A 16 -1.21 -32.24 6.43
C PHE A 16 -2.28 -31.16 6.53
N ILE A 17 -3.57 -31.52 6.40
CA ILE A 17 -4.69 -30.58 6.56
C ILE A 17 -4.69 -29.97 7.94
N GLY A 18 -4.50 -30.77 9.01
CA GLY A 18 -4.46 -30.29 10.38
C GLY A 18 -3.31 -29.30 10.63
N VAL A 19 -2.11 -29.60 10.15
CA VAL A 19 -0.94 -28.70 10.25
C VAL A 19 -1.17 -27.44 9.45
N SER A 20 -1.61 -27.57 8.18
CA SER A 20 -1.92 -26.41 7.35
C SER A 20 -2.95 -25.49 8.00
N TYR A 21 -4.01 -26.09 8.58
CA TYR A 21 -5.04 -25.32 9.28
C TYR A 21 -4.47 -24.58 10.49
N TYR A 22 -3.66 -25.25 11.29
CA TYR A 22 -3.05 -24.68 12.49
C TYR A 22 -2.11 -23.51 12.16
N VAL A 23 -1.19 -23.69 11.20
CA VAL A 23 -0.22 -22.64 10.81
C VAL A 23 -0.87 -21.48 10.03
N SER A 24 -2.06 -21.72 9.47
CA SER A 24 -2.81 -20.70 8.71
C SER A 24 -3.81 -19.93 9.58
N MET A 25 -3.95 -20.28 10.86
CA MET A 25 -4.79 -19.49 11.76
C MET A 25 -4.20 -18.09 11.89
N PRO A 26 -4.96 -17.03 11.52
CA PRO A 26 -4.47 -15.68 11.66
C PRO A 26 -4.22 -15.38 13.15
N VAL A 27 -3.09 -14.79 13.45
CA VAL A 27 -2.82 -14.25 14.78
C VAL A 27 -3.64 -12.97 14.91
N VAL A 28 -4.69 -13.02 15.73
CA VAL A 28 -5.52 -11.85 16.04
C VAL A 28 -4.94 -11.19 17.28
N ASP A 29 -4.41 -9.99 17.08
CA ASP A 29 -3.74 -9.22 18.13
C ASP A 29 -4.64 -8.09 18.70
N GLY A 30 -5.92 -8.12 18.40
CA GLY A 30 -6.86 -7.12 18.93
C GLY A 30 -8.11 -6.96 18.06
N THR A 31 -8.89 -5.96 18.43
CA THR A 31 -10.08 -5.52 17.70
C THR A 31 -9.97 -4.04 17.42
N HIS A 32 -10.66 -3.57 16.37
CA HIS A 32 -10.76 -2.15 16.09
C HIS A 32 -11.48 -1.45 17.24
N ASP A 33 -10.80 -0.53 17.89
CA ASP A 33 -11.31 0.19 19.08
C ASP A 33 -11.92 1.56 18.74
N GLY A 34 -11.99 1.89 17.44
CA GLY A 34 -12.52 3.16 16.97
C GLY A 34 -11.63 4.36 17.24
N GLN A 35 -10.36 4.16 17.61
CA GLN A 35 -9.44 5.27 17.83
C GLN A 35 -9.30 6.10 16.55
N PRO A 36 -9.48 7.41 16.63
CA PRO A 36 -9.32 8.27 15.47
C PRO A 36 -7.85 8.36 15.11
N PHE A 37 -7.56 8.42 13.81
CA PHE A 37 -6.25 8.86 13.33
C PHE A 37 -6.00 10.32 13.72
N VAL A 38 -4.75 10.75 13.74
CA VAL A 38 -4.36 12.14 14.02
C VAL A 38 -3.85 12.81 12.75
N ILE A 39 -4.05 14.13 12.64
CA ILE A 39 -3.43 14.94 11.60
C ILE A 39 -2.02 15.32 12.07
N ALA A 40 -1.05 15.29 11.15
CA ALA A 40 0.31 15.72 11.44
C ALA A 40 0.35 17.22 11.81
N ASP A 41 1.19 17.59 12.76
CA ASP A 41 1.43 19.00 13.09
C ASP A 41 1.96 19.73 11.86
N SER A 42 1.42 20.90 11.54
CA SER A 42 1.78 21.68 10.36
C SER A 42 3.25 22.13 10.34
N SER A 43 3.91 22.19 11.50
CA SER A 43 5.36 22.40 11.61
C SER A 43 6.19 21.19 11.20
N GLN A 44 5.61 20.00 11.13
CA GLN A 44 6.28 18.76 10.73
C GLN A 44 5.92 18.36 9.31
N ALA A 45 4.63 18.49 8.94
CA ALA A 45 4.15 18.08 7.62
C ALA A 45 2.87 18.82 7.24
N LEU A 46 2.64 19.03 5.95
CA LEU A 46 1.37 19.52 5.42
C LEU A 46 0.50 18.33 5.01
N THR A 47 -0.77 18.35 5.42
CA THR A 47 -1.73 17.31 5.06
C THR A 47 -2.74 17.85 4.07
N PHE A 48 -2.91 17.17 2.94
CA PHE A 48 -3.86 17.54 1.88
C PHE A 48 -4.95 16.49 1.73
N ALA A 49 -6.15 16.97 1.42
CA ALA A 49 -7.29 16.16 1.00
C ALA A 49 -7.98 16.83 -0.19
N ARG A 50 -8.85 16.09 -0.88
CA ARG A 50 -9.62 16.63 -2.01
C ARG A 50 -11.04 16.07 -2.02
N THR A 51 -11.99 16.94 -2.41
CA THR A 51 -13.33 16.57 -2.90
C THR A 51 -13.41 16.89 -4.39
N ASP A 52 -14.49 16.55 -5.06
CA ASP A 52 -14.74 17.00 -6.45
C ASP A 52 -14.71 18.52 -6.61
N ALA A 53 -15.04 19.27 -5.54
CA ALA A 53 -15.18 20.73 -5.58
C ALA A 53 -14.02 21.50 -4.91
N ALA A 54 -13.16 20.84 -4.14
CA ALA A 54 -12.17 21.55 -3.32
C ALA A 54 -10.89 20.73 -3.08
N LEU A 55 -9.74 21.38 -3.26
CA LEU A 55 -8.48 20.98 -2.65
C LEU A 55 -8.40 21.61 -1.26
N ILE A 56 -8.00 20.82 -0.25
CA ILE A 56 -8.10 21.17 1.16
C ILE A 56 -6.72 21.02 1.80
N LEU A 57 -6.24 22.06 2.48
CA LEU A 57 -5.15 21.97 3.44
C LEU A 57 -5.75 21.61 4.80
N VAL A 58 -5.56 20.38 5.24
CA VAL A 58 -6.17 19.81 6.44
C VAL A 58 -5.43 20.28 7.69
N SER A 59 -6.17 20.72 8.70
CA SER A 59 -5.61 21.17 9.98
C SER A 59 -6.01 20.26 11.14
N ASP A 60 -7.18 19.63 11.08
CA ASP A 60 -7.74 18.85 12.19
C ASP A 60 -8.80 17.86 11.67
N HIS A 61 -9.23 16.97 12.53
CA HIS A 61 -10.23 15.95 12.27
C HIS A 61 -11.19 15.84 13.46
N LYS A 62 -12.49 15.73 13.19
CA LYS A 62 -13.54 15.58 14.20
C LYS A 62 -14.58 14.55 13.75
N GLY A 63 -14.50 13.33 14.30
CA GLY A 63 -15.37 12.22 13.90
C GLY A 63 -15.23 11.94 12.41
N GLU A 64 -16.31 11.89 11.66
CA GLU A 64 -16.33 11.64 10.20
C GLU A 64 -16.12 12.93 9.36
N ARG A 65 -15.43 13.93 9.90
CA ARG A 65 -15.21 15.20 9.19
C ARG A 65 -13.79 15.69 9.36
N LEU A 66 -13.21 16.23 8.27
CA LEU A 66 -11.98 17.01 8.28
C LEU A 66 -12.28 18.49 8.48
N LEU A 67 -11.38 19.20 9.16
CA LEU A 67 -11.33 20.65 9.23
C LEU A 67 -10.12 21.12 8.46
N GLY A 68 -10.27 22.12 7.60
CA GLY A 68 -9.15 22.61 6.81
C GLY A 68 -9.49 23.88 6.03
N VAL A 69 -8.46 24.42 5.40
CA VAL A 69 -8.56 25.59 4.52
C VAL A 69 -8.94 25.13 3.12
N ASN A 70 -9.98 25.72 2.55
CA ASN A 70 -10.39 25.47 1.17
C ASN A 70 -9.50 26.25 0.21
N LEU A 71 -8.48 25.56 -0.33
CA LEU A 71 -7.50 26.17 -1.25
C LEU A 71 -8.15 26.59 -2.57
N THR A 72 -9.18 25.88 -3.03
CA THR A 72 -9.88 26.20 -4.28
C THR A 72 -10.57 27.57 -4.21
N LYS A 73 -11.10 27.96 -3.05
CA LYS A 73 -11.67 29.30 -2.84
C LYS A 73 -10.62 30.42 -2.87
N ILE A 74 -9.38 30.12 -2.52
CA ILE A 74 -8.28 31.08 -2.45
C ILE A 74 -7.58 31.21 -3.80
N TYR A 75 -7.27 30.09 -4.45
CA TYR A 75 -6.38 30.02 -5.60
C TYR A 75 -7.11 29.72 -6.93
N GLY A 76 -8.40 29.37 -6.88
CA GLY A 76 -9.20 29.05 -8.06
C GLY A 76 -9.19 27.56 -8.45
N GLY A 77 -10.21 27.16 -9.21
CA GLY A 77 -10.43 25.75 -9.56
C GLY A 77 -9.36 25.16 -10.48
N ASP A 78 -8.87 25.91 -11.46
CA ASP A 78 -7.86 25.41 -12.42
C ASP A 78 -6.54 25.07 -11.74
N ALA A 79 -6.11 25.85 -10.75
CA ALA A 79 -4.89 25.62 -10.00
C ALA A 79 -5.00 24.52 -8.95
N THR A 80 -6.22 24.09 -8.58
CA THR A 80 -6.50 23.16 -7.48
C THR A 80 -7.24 21.89 -7.91
N GLN A 81 -7.31 21.63 -9.21
CA GLN A 81 -7.97 20.45 -9.77
C GLN A 81 -7.28 19.13 -9.36
N ASP A 82 -5.99 19.18 -9.04
CA ASP A 82 -5.14 18.08 -8.61
C ASP A 82 -4.02 18.62 -7.74
N LEU A 83 -3.57 17.84 -6.75
CA LEU A 83 -2.49 18.26 -5.83
C LEU A 83 -1.18 18.57 -6.57
N PHE A 84 -0.83 17.79 -7.61
CA PHE A 84 0.41 18.03 -8.37
C PHE A 84 0.36 19.35 -9.13
N THR A 85 -0.76 19.69 -9.74
CA THR A 85 -0.97 20.98 -10.41
C THR A 85 -0.83 22.15 -9.42
N PHE A 86 -1.38 21.99 -8.22
CA PHE A 86 -1.26 22.98 -7.18
C PHE A 86 0.19 23.20 -6.74
N LEU A 87 0.92 22.11 -6.45
CA LEU A 87 2.31 22.17 -5.98
C LEU A 87 3.34 22.64 -7.04
N GLU A 88 2.99 22.60 -8.32
CA GLU A 88 3.80 23.21 -9.39
C GLU A 88 3.71 24.74 -9.38
N THR A 89 2.59 25.27 -8.92
CA THR A 89 2.30 26.71 -8.99
C THR A 89 2.58 27.41 -7.68
N PHE A 90 2.37 26.72 -6.53
CA PHE A 90 2.46 27.32 -5.20
C PHE A 90 3.45 26.54 -4.32
N ASP A 91 4.31 27.29 -3.63
CA ASP A 91 5.18 26.69 -2.62
C ASP A 91 4.36 26.31 -1.39
N ALA A 92 4.33 25.02 -1.09
CA ALA A 92 3.63 24.49 0.06
C ALA A 92 4.10 25.11 1.40
N SER A 93 5.36 25.54 1.49
CA SER A 93 5.90 26.17 2.70
C SER A 93 5.23 27.53 3.04
N SER A 94 4.71 28.24 2.02
CA SER A 94 4.02 29.52 2.21
C SER A 94 2.57 29.37 2.72
N LEU A 95 2.01 28.17 2.74
CA LEU A 95 0.61 27.91 3.09
C LEU A 95 0.37 27.85 4.61
N ALA A 96 1.40 27.63 5.41
CA ALA A 96 1.28 27.52 6.87
C ALA A 96 0.78 28.80 7.57
N GLU A 97 0.83 29.95 6.89
CA GLU A 97 0.48 31.28 7.45
C GLU A 97 -0.88 31.84 7.00
N THR A 98 -1.67 31.09 6.24
CA THR A 98 -2.97 31.57 5.78
C THR A 98 -3.96 31.58 6.94
N GLY A 99 -4.17 32.76 7.57
CA GLY A 99 -5.20 32.99 8.61
C GLY A 99 -6.64 32.89 8.10
N THR A 100 -6.94 31.94 7.21
CA THR A 100 -8.23 31.75 6.55
C THR A 100 -9.15 30.90 7.44
N ALA A 101 -10.46 31.16 7.37
CA ALA A 101 -11.45 30.41 8.12
C ALA A 101 -11.44 28.93 7.73
N LEU A 102 -11.43 28.04 8.73
CA LEU A 102 -11.53 26.61 8.54
C LEU A 102 -12.95 26.23 8.10
N GLU A 103 -13.03 25.35 7.12
CA GLU A 103 -14.25 24.70 6.66
C GLU A 103 -14.29 23.24 7.09
N SER A 104 -15.46 22.65 7.09
CA SER A 104 -15.66 21.25 7.49
C SER A 104 -16.11 20.43 6.30
N PHE A 105 -15.40 19.34 6.02
CA PHE A 105 -15.61 18.43 4.88
C PHE A 105 -15.93 17.03 5.39
N ALA A 106 -16.91 16.36 4.80
CA ALA A 106 -17.24 14.99 5.16
C ALA A 106 -16.23 14.01 4.54
N ILE A 107 -15.82 12.98 5.30
CA ILE A 107 -14.81 12.02 4.83
C ILE A 107 -15.35 11.20 3.64
N ASP A 108 -16.64 10.89 3.61
CA ASP A 108 -17.27 10.13 2.53
C ASP A 108 -17.34 10.89 1.17
N GLU A 109 -17.13 12.21 1.19
CA GLU A 109 -17.02 13.05 -0.01
C GLU A 109 -15.58 13.13 -0.56
N LEU A 110 -14.60 12.58 0.17
CA LEU A 110 -13.19 12.68 -0.22
C LEU A 110 -12.83 11.70 -1.33
N ILE A 111 -11.99 12.19 -2.23
CA ILE A 111 -11.41 11.44 -3.34
C ILE A 111 -9.88 11.46 -3.25
N GLN A 112 -9.19 10.76 -4.12
CA GLN A 112 -7.73 10.82 -4.20
C GLN A 112 -7.27 12.27 -4.42
N PRO A 113 -6.33 12.79 -3.61
CA PRO A 113 -5.82 14.16 -3.75
C PRO A 113 -5.00 14.38 -5.02
N ALA A 114 -4.38 13.32 -5.54
CA ALA A 114 -3.51 13.35 -6.71
C ALA A 114 -3.83 12.19 -7.66
N THR A 115 -3.54 12.38 -8.95
CA THR A 115 -3.58 11.33 -9.96
C THR A 115 -2.19 10.72 -10.09
N TYR A 116 -2.03 9.48 -9.65
CA TYR A 116 -0.74 8.81 -9.64
C TYR A 116 -0.43 8.17 -10.99
N PRO A 117 0.80 8.38 -11.55
CA PRO A 117 1.21 7.71 -12.77
C PRO A 117 1.37 6.21 -12.57
N TYR A 118 1.28 5.46 -13.64
CA TYR A 118 1.39 4.03 -13.74
C TYR A 118 2.55 3.67 -14.69
N PRO A 119 3.36 2.64 -14.42
CA PRO A 119 3.33 1.73 -13.28
C PRO A 119 3.93 2.32 -12.00
N SER A 120 3.64 1.67 -10.87
CA SER A 120 4.26 1.92 -9.56
C SER A 120 5.42 0.95 -9.32
N VAL A 121 6.28 1.25 -8.34
CA VAL A 121 7.36 0.36 -7.87
C VAL A 121 6.98 -0.19 -6.51
N ALA A 122 7.15 -1.50 -6.30
CA ALA A 122 6.86 -2.12 -5.01
C ALA A 122 8.07 -2.88 -4.46
N ALA A 123 8.27 -2.79 -3.14
CA ALA A 123 9.29 -3.53 -2.40
C ALA A 123 8.67 -4.77 -1.75
N GLY A 124 9.15 -5.96 -2.13
CA GLY A 124 8.78 -7.22 -1.49
C GLY A 124 9.71 -7.55 -0.32
N THR A 125 9.17 -8.20 0.71
CA THR A 125 9.89 -8.67 1.92
C THR A 125 10.73 -7.61 2.63
N ASN A 126 10.27 -6.35 2.61
CA ASN A 126 11.00 -5.22 3.20
C ASN A 126 10.82 -5.08 4.73
N PHE A 127 10.13 -6.02 5.37
CA PHE A 127 10.00 -6.16 6.81
C PHE A 127 10.45 -7.55 7.23
N ARG A 128 11.36 -7.62 8.23
CA ARG A 128 11.96 -8.90 8.63
C ARG A 128 10.93 -9.94 9.07
N GLU A 129 9.99 -9.53 9.93
CA GLU A 129 8.97 -10.46 10.44
C GLU A 129 8.04 -10.95 9.33
N HIS A 130 7.73 -10.11 8.33
CA HIS A 130 6.97 -10.53 7.16
C HIS A 130 7.76 -11.52 6.29
N ALA A 131 9.07 -11.28 6.05
CA ALA A 131 9.92 -12.22 5.32
C ALA A 131 9.97 -13.59 6.01
N GLU A 132 10.15 -13.62 7.34
CA GLU A 132 10.11 -14.85 8.15
C GLU A 132 8.75 -15.56 8.06
N GLU A 133 7.64 -14.80 8.09
CA GLU A 133 6.26 -15.31 7.98
C GLU A 133 6.00 -16.05 6.67
N VAL A 134 6.56 -15.57 5.57
CA VAL A 134 6.43 -16.20 4.23
C VAL A 134 7.59 -17.13 3.88
N TYR A 135 8.46 -17.42 4.86
CA TYR A 135 9.63 -18.30 4.73
C TYR A 135 10.62 -17.86 3.63
N SER A 136 10.85 -16.55 3.52
CA SER A 136 11.83 -15.99 2.60
C SER A 136 13.11 -15.60 3.35
N ASP A 137 14.23 -16.21 2.95
CA ASP A 137 15.58 -15.84 3.40
C ASP A 137 16.26 -14.85 2.42
N ASP A 138 15.60 -14.52 1.30
CA ASP A 138 16.11 -13.60 0.30
C ASP A 138 16.09 -12.15 0.79
N PRO A 139 17.05 -11.31 0.36
CA PRO A 139 17.02 -9.88 0.65
C PRO A 139 15.78 -9.22 -0.01
N PRO A 140 15.36 -8.03 0.49
CA PRO A 140 14.28 -7.29 -0.14
C PRO A 140 14.53 -7.07 -1.64
N PHE A 141 13.47 -7.27 -2.42
CA PHE A 141 13.50 -7.16 -3.88
C PHE A 141 12.46 -6.13 -4.36
N LEU A 142 12.60 -5.68 -5.60
CA LEU A 142 11.62 -4.79 -6.22
C LEU A 142 10.87 -5.52 -7.35
N PHE A 143 9.66 -5.04 -7.62
CA PHE A 143 8.86 -5.47 -8.77
C PHE A 143 7.95 -4.32 -9.23
N PRO A 144 7.55 -4.28 -10.53
CA PRO A 144 6.62 -3.28 -11.01
C PRO A 144 5.19 -3.65 -10.57
N LYS A 145 4.48 -2.68 -10.00
CA LYS A 145 3.05 -2.78 -9.70
C LYS A 145 2.27 -2.27 -10.90
N LEU A 146 1.67 -3.20 -11.63
CA LEU A 146 1.06 -2.97 -12.95
C LEU A 146 -0.46 -2.83 -12.86
N VAL A 147 -0.93 -1.98 -11.93
CA VAL A 147 -2.35 -1.66 -11.75
C VAL A 147 -2.48 -0.20 -11.31
N GLU A 148 -3.50 0.47 -11.81
CA GLU A 148 -3.80 1.86 -11.43
C GLU A 148 -4.25 1.96 -9.98
N ALA A 149 -3.83 3.03 -9.32
CA ALA A 149 -4.28 3.37 -7.98
C ALA A 149 -5.77 3.76 -7.99
N GLY A 150 -6.53 3.20 -7.06
CA GLY A 150 -7.95 3.43 -6.96
C GLY A 150 -8.37 4.10 -5.65
N SER A 151 -9.67 4.37 -5.48
CA SER A 151 -10.23 5.10 -4.35
C SER A 151 -10.09 4.34 -3.02
N TRP A 152 -9.98 5.10 -1.93
CA TRP A 152 -9.83 4.61 -0.56
C TRP A 152 -10.98 3.69 -0.08
N ASN A 153 -12.17 3.85 -0.64
CA ASN A 153 -13.38 3.11 -0.27
C ASN A 153 -13.92 2.22 -1.40
N GLN A 154 -13.11 1.98 -2.43
CA GLN A 154 -13.55 1.13 -3.55
C GLN A 154 -13.81 -0.31 -3.11
N ALA A 155 -14.72 -0.96 -3.82
CA ALA A 155 -14.90 -2.40 -3.69
C ALA A 155 -13.75 -3.12 -4.39
N ILE A 156 -13.23 -4.17 -3.73
CA ILE A 156 -12.17 -5.01 -4.27
C ILE A 156 -12.81 -6.23 -4.94
N PRO A 157 -12.47 -6.54 -6.19
CA PRO A 157 -12.99 -7.72 -6.86
C PRO A 157 -12.53 -8.99 -6.16
N PHE A 158 -13.44 -9.92 -5.93
CA PHE A 158 -13.10 -11.23 -5.39
C PHE A 158 -12.32 -12.05 -6.44
N VAL A 159 -11.11 -12.45 -6.07
CA VAL A 159 -10.29 -13.40 -6.83
C VAL A 159 -9.90 -14.58 -5.94
N SER A 160 -9.46 -15.67 -6.55
CA SER A 160 -9.06 -16.87 -5.80
C SER A 160 -7.82 -16.58 -4.94
N ARG A 161 -7.88 -16.93 -3.65
CA ARG A 161 -6.83 -16.67 -2.65
C ARG A 161 -6.47 -15.17 -2.59
N LEU A 162 -7.50 -14.33 -2.56
CA LEU A 162 -7.32 -12.90 -2.36
C LEU A 162 -6.77 -12.62 -0.96
N ASP A 163 -5.67 -11.93 -0.91
CA ASP A 163 -4.98 -11.51 0.32
C ASP A 163 -4.85 -10.00 0.36
N PHE A 164 -4.40 -9.46 1.46
CA PHE A 164 -4.19 -8.04 1.71
C PHE A 164 -2.75 -7.78 2.15
N GLU A 165 -2.27 -6.58 1.90
CA GLU A 165 -1.01 -6.06 2.43
C GLU A 165 -1.19 -4.58 2.73
N ALA A 166 -1.32 -4.22 4.03
CA ALA A 166 -1.28 -2.83 4.43
C ALA A 166 0.08 -2.24 4.09
N GLU A 167 0.12 -1.14 3.36
CA GLU A 167 1.36 -0.50 2.97
C GLU A 167 1.29 1.02 3.08
N ILE A 168 2.45 1.63 3.23
CA ILE A 168 2.62 3.06 3.07
C ILE A 168 3.32 3.29 1.74
N CYS A 169 2.71 4.14 0.91
CA CYS A 169 3.25 4.51 -0.38
C CYS A 169 3.87 5.90 -0.29
N ALA A 170 5.12 6.05 -0.75
CA ALA A 170 5.74 7.34 -1.00
C ALA A 170 5.68 7.68 -2.49
N PHE A 171 5.74 8.96 -2.84
CA PHE A 171 5.87 9.40 -4.24
C PHE A 171 6.68 10.70 -4.32
N PRO A 172 7.55 10.84 -5.35
CA PRO A 172 8.36 12.04 -5.49
C PRO A 172 7.52 13.22 -6.04
N LEU A 173 7.82 14.44 -5.56
CA LEU A 173 7.18 15.68 -6.03
C LEU A 173 7.82 16.27 -7.30
N ALA A 174 8.92 15.68 -7.78
CA ALA A 174 9.54 15.93 -9.08
C ALA A 174 10.20 14.65 -9.58
N ASP A 175 10.60 14.57 -10.83
CA ASP A 175 11.35 13.43 -11.37
C ASP A 175 12.60 13.15 -10.55
N ILE A 176 12.91 11.86 -10.34
CA ILE A 176 14.17 11.44 -9.74
C ILE A 176 15.07 10.87 -10.82
N ARG A 177 16.18 11.57 -11.10
CA ARG A 177 17.19 11.13 -12.06
C ARG A 177 18.44 10.62 -11.34
N PRO A 178 19.18 9.69 -11.98
CA PRO A 178 20.46 9.26 -11.44
C PRO A 178 21.41 10.45 -11.20
N ASN A 179 22.07 10.46 -10.03
CA ASN A 179 23.04 11.47 -9.61
C ASN A 179 22.49 12.90 -9.41
N GLU A 180 21.18 13.09 -9.39
CA GLU A 180 20.53 14.35 -9.01
C GLU A 180 20.10 14.34 -7.54
N PRO A 181 19.99 15.51 -6.89
CA PRO A 181 19.44 15.61 -5.53
C PRO A 181 18.03 15.04 -5.45
N ARG A 182 17.69 14.37 -4.34
CA ARG A 182 16.36 13.84 -4.11
C ARG A 182 15.34 14.97 -3.96
N PRO A 183 14.20 14.90 -4.67
CA PRO A 183 13.08 15.80 -4.40
C PRO A 183 12.43 15.45 -3.07
N ARG A 184 11.55 16.32 -2.59
CA ARG A 184 10.64 15.98 -1.48
C ARG A 184 9.69 14.87 -1.92
N PHE A 185 9.19 14.12 -0.93
CA PHE A 185 8.20 13.07 -1.14
C PHE A 185 6.86 13.46 -0.51
N GLY A 186 5.78 13.04 -1.15
CA GLY A 186 4.47 12.89 -0.54
C GLY A 186 4.29 11.46 -0.05
N ILE A 187 3.45 11.26 0.96
CA ILE A 187 3.17 9.96 1.57
C ILE A 187 1.66 9.75 1.59
N VAL A 188 1.22 8.56 1.24
CA VAL A 188 -0.18 8.15 1.20
C VAL A 188 -0.34 6.73 1.72
N LEU A 189 -1.46 6.43 2.37
CA LEU A 189 -1.82 5.06 2.74
C LEU A 189 -2.22 4.27 1.50
N CYS A 190 -1.83 3.00 1.41
CA CYS A 190 -2.24 2.11 0.33
C CYS A 190 -2.45 0.67 0.84
N ASN A 191 -3.07 -0.18 0.02
CA ASN A 191 -3.17 -1.60 0.28
C ASN A 191 -2.89 -2.36 -1.01
N ASP A 192 -1.95 -3.29 -0.97
CA ASP A 192 -1.56 -4.13 -2.08
C ASP A 192 -2.33 -5.46 -2.04
N PHE A 193 -3.63 -5.44 -2.45
CA PHE A 193 -4.40 -6.67 -2.56
C PHE A 193 -3.79 -7.59 -3.61
N THR A 194 -3.63 -8.87 -3.25
CA THR A 194 -2.85 -9.85 -4.01
C THR A 194 -3.67 -11.08 -4.34
N ASP A 195 -3.71 -11.48 -5.61
CA ASP A 195 -4.13 -12.83 -6.04
C ASP A 195 -2.95 -13.80 -5.80
N ARG A 196 -2.95 -14.45 -4.63
CA ARG A 196 -1.87 -15.39 -4.26
C ARG A 196 -1.82 -16.62 -5.15
N TRP A 197 -2.96 -17.02 -5.72
CA TRP A 197 -2.99 -18.16 -6.62
C TRP A 197 -2.25 -17.85 -7.93
N SER A 198 -2.56 -16.73 -8.56
CA SER A 198 -1.86 -16.29 -9.77
C SER A 198 -0.37 -16.03 -9.50
N LEU A 199 -0.04 -15.41 -8.35
CA LEU A 199 1.33 -15.16 -7.94
C LEU A 199 2.13 -16.48 -7.86
N VAL A 200 1.68 -17.44 -7.03
CA VAL A 200 2.43 -18.68 -6.77
C VAL A 200 2.53 -19.56 -8.01
N ARG A 201 1.49 -19.59 -8.84
CA ARG A 201 1.48 -20.41 -10.07
C ARG A 201 2.50 -19.95 -11.11
N GLU A 202 2.86 -18.67 -11.11
CA GLU A 202 3.79 -18.08 -12.09
C GLU A 202 5.20 -17.88 -11.54
N ILE A 203 5.46 -18.16 -10.26
CA ILE A 203 6.82 -18.13 -9.72
C ILE A 203 7.65 -19.24 -10.36
N ALA A 204 8.78 -18.87 -10.99
CA ALA A 204 9.82 -19.77 -11.45
C ALA A 204 10.91 -19.85 -10.36
N LEU A 205 11.16 -21.05 -9.85
CA LEU A 205 12.08 -21.28 -8.72
C LEU A 205 13.57 -21.16 -9.11
N ASP A 206 13.88 -21.10 -10.39
CA ASP A 206 15.21 -20.89 -10.96
C ASP A 206 15.51 -19.43 -11.30
N GLU A 207 14.53 -18.53 -11.13
CA GLU A 207 14.68 -17.09 -11.30
C GLU A 207 14.79 -16.38 -9.93
N PRO A 208 15.44 -15.21 -9.87
CA PRO A 208 15.47 -14.39 -8.66
C PRO A 208 14.05 -14.00 -8.20
N LEU A 209 13.82 -14.01 -6.89
CA LEU A 209 12.53 -13.65 -6.31
C LEU A 209 12.07 -12.25 -6.78
N GLY A 210 10.79 -12.12 -7.07
CA GLY A 210 10.19 -10.90 -7.63
C GLY A 210 10.14 -10.86 -9.16
N ARG A 211 11.01 -11.59 -9.88
CA ARG A 211 11.10 -11.57 -11.35
C ARG A 211 9.89 -12.17 -12.05
N THR A 212 9.29 -13.16 -11.43
CA THR A 212 8.14 -13.90 -11.96
C THR A 212 7.04 -13.95 -10.91
N GLY A 213 5.80 -14.05 -11.33
CA GLY A 213 4.61 -14.19 -10.49
C GLY A 213 4.12 -12.92 -9.81
N PHE A 214 5.01 -12.04 -9.33
CA PHE A 214 4.62 -10.85 -8.56
C PHE A 214 3.86 -9.82 -9.39
N ALA A 215 4.37 -9.43 -10.56
CA ALA A 215 3.69 -8.46 -11.42
C ALA A 215 2.30 -8.93 -11.86
N THR A 216 2.08 -10.24 -12.02
CA THR A 216 0.77 -10.84 -12.33
C THR A 216 -0.12 -10.91 -11.10
N GLY A 217 0.35 -11.53 -10.01
CA GLY A 217 -0.48 -11.74 -8.82
C GLY A 217 -0.87 -10.45 -8.10
N LYS A 218 -0.06 -9.40 -8.24
CA LYS A 218 -0.30 -8.04 -7.71
C LYS A 218 -0.82 -7.05 -8.76
N GLY A 219 -1.16 -7.53 -9.96
CA GLY A 219 -1.70 -6.76 -11.09
C GLY A 219 -3.23 -6.81 -11.25
N CYS A 220 -3.97 -7.29 -10.26
CA CYS A 220 -5.44 -7.37 -10.27
C CYS A 220 -6.05 -5.97 -10.44
N THR A 221 -6.86 -5.78 -11.50
CA THR A 221 -7.56 -4.51 -11.75
C THR A 221 -8.51 -4.19 -10.60
N GLY A 222 -8.39 -2.96 -10.04
CA GLY A 222 -9.18 -2.53 -8.89
C GLY A 222 -8.67 -3.07 -7.55
N CYS A 223 -7.50 -3.69 -7.49
CA CYS A 223 -6.90 -4.27 -6.28
C CYS A 223 -5.87 -3.36 -5.60
N PHE A 224 -5.82 -2.07 -5.94
CA PHE A 224 -4.82 -1.14 -5.40
C PHE A 224 -5.48 0.16 -4.91
N PRO A 225 -6.22 0.13 -3.79
CA PRO A 225 -6.77 1.35 -3.19
C PRO A 225 -5.68 2.20 -2.55
N THR A 226 -5.81 3.52 -2.67
CA THR A 226 -4.96 4.53 -2.03
C THR A 226 -5.77 5.53 -1.24
N GLY A 227 -5.15 6.14 -0.23
CA GLY A 227 -5.78 7.02 0.75
C GLY A 227 -6.29 8.34 0.19
N TYR A 228 -7.17 8.95 0.96
CA TYR A 228 -7.73 10.29 0.71
C TYR A 228 -6.92 11.41 1.38
N LEU A 229 -5.91 11.08 2.19
CA LEU A 229 -4.95 12.04 2.75
C LEU A 229 -3.59 11.85 2.12
N VAL A 230 -2.97 12.96 1.73
CA VAL A 230 -1.56 13.03 1.36
C VAL A 230 -0.84 13.88 2.37
N VAL A 231 0.25 13.37 2.90
CA VAL A 231 1.15 14.09 3.83
C VAL A 231 2.44 14.44 3.09
N ILE A 232 2.82 15.72 3.14
CA ILE A 232 4.09 16.21 2.58
C ILE A 232 4.96 16.68 3.74
N PRO A 233 5.90 15.85 4.21
CA PRO A 233 6.74 16.17 5.36
C PRO A 233 7.81 17.20 5.03
N GLN A 234 8.29 17.90 6.08
CA GLN A 234 9.47 18.75 6.01
C GLN A 234 10.75 17.94 6.16
N ASP A 235 10.71 16.94 7.06
CA ASP A 235 11.82 16.01 7.31
C ASP A 235 11.67 14.78 6.38
N PRO A 236 12.67 14.42 5.58
CA PRO A 236 12.63 13.23 4.73
C PRO A 236 12.47 11.91 5.51
N ASP A 237 12.88 11.84 6.77
CA ASP A 237 12.74 10.68 7.65
C ASP A 237 11.41 10.62 8.40
N PHE A 238 10.51 11.59 8.20
CA PHE A 238 9.19 11.64 8.85
C PHE A 238 8.39 10.33 8.71
N TYR A 239 8.53 9.64 7.57
CA TYR A 239 7.83 8.37 7.34
C TYR A 239 8.10 7.32 8.43
N ARG A 240 9.26 7.37 9.10
CA ARG A 240 9.59 6.46 10.21
C ARG A 240 8.71 6.65 11.45
N SER A 241 8.02 7.78 11.56
CA SER A 241 7.03 8.03 12.63
C SER A 241 5.67 7.40 12.37
N ILE A 242 5.48 6.78 11.20
CA ILE A 242 4.20 6.21 10.78
C ILE A 242 4.14 4.74 11.21
N SER A 243 3.01 4.37 11.82
CA SER A 243 2.62 2.99 12.09
C SER A 243 1.33 2.70 11.34
N ALA A 244 1.15 1.47 10.91
CA ALA A 244 -0.02 1.00 10.20
C ALA A 244 -0.66 -0.20 10.89
N GLU A 245 -1.98 -0.31 10.77
CA GLU A 245 -2.78 -1.43 11.22
C GLU A 245 -3.76 -1.86 10.14
N LEU A 246 -4.06 -3.15 10.09
CA LEU A 246 -5.09 -3.69 9.21
C LEU A 246 -6.01 -4.64 9.96
N PHE A 247 -7.30 -4.50 9.68
CA PHE A 247 -8.38 -5.28 10.27
C PHE A 247 -9.20 -5.96 9.17
N VAL A 248 -9.57 -7.20 9.40
CA VAL A 248 -10.57 -7.91 8.59
C VAL A 248 -11.76 -8.22 9.49
N ASN A 249 -12.93 -7.68 9.14
CA ASN A 249 -14.15 -7.81 9.94
C ASN A 249 -13.90 -7.45 11.43
N ASP A 250 -13.27 -6.30 11.64
CA ASP A 250 -12.89 -5.71 12.95
C ASP A 250 -11.84 -6.51 13.76
N ARG A 251 -11.25 -7.58 13.19
CA ARG A 251 -10.15 -8.33 13.82
C ARG A 251 -8.81 -7.80 13.31
N ARG A 252 -7.95 -7.30 14.21
CA ARG A 252 -6.62 -6.82 13.83
C ARG A 252 -5.72 -7.98 13.42
N LEU A 253 -5.18 -7.91 12.21
CA LEU A 253 -4.30 -8.92 11.63
C LEU A 253 -2.90 -8.39 11.37
N GLN A 254 -2.76 -7.10 11.05
CA GLN A 254 -1.45 -6.47 10.90
C GLN A 254 -1.33 -5.29 11.85
N ALA A 255 -0.15 -5.11 12.44
CA ALA A 255 0.29 -3.92 13.16
C ALA A 255 1.81 -3.83 13.05
N PHE A 256 2.34 -2.74 12.49
CA PHE A 256 3.78 -2.56 12.26
C PHE A 256 4.15 -1.08 12.18
N SER A 257 5.44 -0.79 12.33
CA SER A 257 6.02 0.55 12.23
C SER A 257 7.00 0.62 11.07
N LEU A 258 7.07 1.75 10.36
CA LEU A 258 8.05 1.95 9.30
C LEU A 258 9.50 2.06 9.81
N THR A 259 9.71 2.10 11.12
CA THR A 259 11.05 1.91 11.72
C THR A 259 11.60 0.49 11.52
N GLU A 260 10.73 -0.49 11.23
CA GLU A 260 11.08 -1.91 11.06
C GLU A 260 11.50 -2.28 9.63
N MET A 261 11.44 -1.32 8.69
CA MET A 261 11.87 -1.50 7.32
C MET A 261 13.33 -1.90 7.21
N ILE A 262 13.64 -2.85 6.35
CA ILE A 262 15.01 -3.31 6.04
C ILE A 262 15.70 -2.29 5.12
N LEU A 263 15.08 -1.97 3.97
CA LEU A 263 15.53 -0.90 3.08
C LEU A 263 14.79 0.39 3.44
N SER A 264 15.51 1.47 3.61
CA SER A 264 14.96 2.82 3.69
C SER A 264 14.33 3.25 2.36
N LEU A 265 13.54 4.34 2.37
CA LEU A 265 12.98 4.91 1.15
C LEU A 265 14.07 5.26 0.12
N ASP A 266 15.18 5.85 0.57
CA ASP A 266 16.29 6.21 -0.33
C ASP A 266 16.95 4.97 -0.94
N GLU A 267 17.14 3.89 -0.16
CA GLU A 267 17.69 2.64 -0.67
C GLU A 267 16.75 1.95 -1.67
N ILE A 268 15.41 2.03 -1.48
CA ILE A 268 14.43 1.56 -2.46
C ILE A 268 14.55 2.38 -3.75
N VAL A 269 14.66 3.70 -3.66
CA VAL A 269 14.82 4.60 -4.82
C VAL A 269 16.12 4.30 -5.56
N ASP A 270 17.24 4.16 -4.86
CA ASP A 270 18.53 3.83 -5.46
C ASP A 270 18.47 2.47 -6.17
N LYS A 271 17.86 1.48 -5.53
CA LYS A 271 17.65 0.16 -6.12
C LYS A 271 16.75 0.23 -7.35
N ALA A 272 15.66 1.02 -7.32
CA ALA A 272 14.75 1.18 -8.45
C ALA A 272 15.44 1.81 -9.66
N LEU A 273 16.29 2.82 -9.46
CA LEU A 273 17.09 3.43 -10.53
C LEU A 273 18.12 2.47 -11.10
N ASN A 274 18.80 1.69 -10.25
CA ASN A 274 19.76 0.69 -10.68
C ASN A 274 19.11 -0.46 -11.45
N ASP A 275 17.92 -0.86 -11.05
CA ASP A 275 17.16 -1.97 -11.63
C ASP A 275 16.16 -1.52 -12.73
N ALA A 276 16.18 -0.25 -13.15
CA ALA A 276 15.18 0.36 -14.03
C ALA A 276 14.87 -0.47 -15.29
N ALA A 277 15.90 -0.98 -15.98
CA ALA A 277 15.79 -1.78 -17.20
C ALA A 277 15.65 -3.29 -16.94
N VAL A 278 15.62 -3.71 -15.69
CA VAL A 278 15.45 -5.10 -15.31
C VAL A 278 14.06 -5.58 -15.72
N LEU A 279 13.97 -6.74 -16.39
CA LEU A 279 12.72 -7.28 -16.92
C LEU A 279 12.01 -8.19 -15.90
N TYR A 280 10.70 -8.04 -15.82
CA TYR A 280 9.79 -8.81 -14.95
C TYR A 280 8.71 -9.46 -15.81
N GLN A 281 8.32 -10.69 -15.46
CA GLN A 281 7.27 -11.41 -16.16
C GLN A 281 5.88 -10.95 -15.69
N GLN A 282 5.00 -10.69 -16.66
CA GLN A 282 3.56 -10.44 -16.45
C GLN A 282 2.79 -11.34 -17.46
N GLY A 283 2.29 -12.47 -17.00
CA GLY A 283 1.71 -13.48 -17.87
C GLY A 283 2.73 -13.92 -18.95
N ASP A 284 2.34 -13.81 -20.23
CA ASP A 284 3.21 -14.14 -21.38
C ASP A 284 4.13 -12.99 -21.80
N ASN A 285 4.09 -11.83 -21.15
CA ASN A 285 4.87 -10.64 -21.49
C ASN A 285 5.99 -10.40 -20.48
N THR A 286 6.95 -9.56 -20.87
CA THR A 286 7.95 -9.00 -19.96
C THR A 286 7.88 -7.48 -19.98
N VAL A 287 8.05 -6.86 -18.80
CA VAL A 287 8.01 -5.42 -18.61
C VAL A 287 9.22 -4.97 -17.79
N PRO A 288 9.80 -3.78 -18.05
CA PRO A 288 10.85 -3.25 -17.19
C PRO A 288 10.30 -2.80 -15.84
N LEU A 289 11.18 -2.65 -14.84
CA LEU A 289 10.79 -2.10 -13.54
C LEU A 289 10.26 -0.66 -13.68
N LEU A 290 10.97 0.16 -14.46
CA LEU A 290 10.58 1.54 -14.77
C LEU A 290 10.39 1.69 -16.28
N PRO A 291 9.45 2.55 -16.72
CA PRO A 291 9.24 2.82 -18.15
C PRO A 291 10.39 3.63 -18.79
N SER A 292 11.28 4.18 -17.98
CA SER A 292 12.40 5.05 -18.36
C SER A 292 13.59 4.85 -17.40
N ASP A 293 14.69 5.57 -17.66
CA ASP A 293 15.90 5.56 -16.81
C ASP A 293 15.79 6.42 -15.53
N HIS A 294 14.61 6.93 -15.24
CA HIS A 294 14.31 7.77 -14.09
C HIS A 294 12.95 7.39 -13.48
N ILE A 295 12.71 7.82 -12.25
CA ILE A 295 11.41 7.66 -11.58
C ILE A 295 10.61 8.95 -11.84
N PRO A 296 9.49 8.89 -12.59
CA PRO A 296 8.66 10.05 -12.86
C PRO A 296 8.04 10.63 -11.59
N LYS A 297 7.81 11.95 -11.57
CA LYS A 297 7.02 12.63 -10.55
C LYS A 297 5.71 11.88 -10.30
N GLY A 298 5.37 11.68 -9.03
CA GLY A 298 4.13 11.04 -8.61
C GLY A 298 4.11 9.51 -8.68
N THR A 299 5.15 8.85 -9.22
CA THR A 299 5.24 7.39 -9.21
C THR A 299 5.14 6.87 -7.78
N LEU A 300 4.14 6.02 -7.49
CA LEU A 300 4.01 5.41 -6.18
C LEU A 300 5.14 4.39 -5.94
N ILE A 301 5.74 4.48 -4.76
CA ILE A 301 6.76 3.58 -4.25
C ILE A 301 6.17 2.91 -3.03
N LEU A 302 5.75 1.65 -3.17
CA LEU A 302 5.22 0.84 -2.09
C LEU A 302 6.40 0.37 -1.24
N MET A 303 6.38 0.70 0.06
CA MET A 303 7.53 0.47 0.95
C MET A 303 7.54 -0.91 1.60
N GLY A 304 6.59 -1.78 1.24
CA GLY A 304 6.42 -3.11 1.80
C GLY A 304 5.42 -3.16 2.94
N THR A 305 5.08 -4.37 3.34
CA THR A 305 4.10 -4.66 4.40
C THR A 305 4.74 -5.36 5.60
N GLY A 306 4.13 -5.17 6.79
CA GLY A 306 4.46 -5.92 7.99
C GLY A 306 3.83 -7.32 8.01
N PRO A 307 4.08 -8.12 9.07
CA PRO A 307 3.52 -9.46 9.24
C PRO A 307 2.00 -9.43 9.43
N GLY A 308 1.35 -10.59 9.27
CA GLY A 308 -0.08 -10.78 9.51
C GLY A 308 -0.91 -11.05 8.26
N VAL A 309 -0.27 -11.24 7.10
CA VAL A 309 -0.95 -11.64 5.85
C VAL A 309 -1.52 -13.06 5.98
N PHE A 310 -2.54 -13.37 5.16
CA PHE A 310 -3.11 -14.72 5.17
C PHE A 310 -2.20 -15.76 4.53
N PHE A 311 -1.42 -15.38 3.54
CA PHE A 311 -0.56 -16.31 2.81
C PHE A 311 0.45 -17.00 3.72
N LYS A 312 0.44 -18.33 3.65
CA LYS A 312 1.50 -19.24 4.14
C LYS A 312 1.74 -20.28 3.05
N PRO A 313 2.99 -20.74 2.82
CA PRO A 313 3.25 -21.73 1.78
C PRO A 313 2.39 -23.00 1.88
N LEU A 314 2.02 -23.40 3.10
CA LEU A 314 1.21 -24.61 3.34
C LEU A 314 -0.30 -24.40 3.22
N ASN A 315 -0.80 -23.19 2.92
CA ASN A 315 -2.26 -22.93 2.85
C ASN A 315 -2.77 -22.51 1.47
N ILE A 316 -1.91 -22.37 0.48
CA ILE A 316 -2.28 -21.94 -0.87
C ILE A 316 -3.33 -22.86 -1.54
N TRP A 317 -3.45 -24.09 -1.11
CA TRP A 317 -4.40 -25.06 -1.63
C TRP A 317 -5.85 -24.77 -1.24
N GLY A 318 -6.13 -23.98 -0.17
CA GLY A 318 -7.45 -23.79 0.40
C GLY A 318 -7.94 -22.34 0.34
N GLN A 319 -9.07 -22.09 -0.39
CA GLN A 319 -9.69 -20.76 -0.44
C GLN A 319 -10.15 -20.24 0.93
N GLN A 320 -10.52 -21.12 1.84
CA GLN A 320 -11.02 -20.78 3.19
C GLN A 320 -10.02 -20.05 4.09
N PHE A 321 -8.73 -20.01 3.71
CA PHE A 321 -7.69 -19.30 4.44
C PHE A 321 -7.55 -17.84 4.03
N TYR A 322 -8.25 -17.40 3.00
CA TYR A 322 -8.12 -16.10 2.37
C TYR A 322 -9.40 -15.29 2.47
N LEU A 323 -9.37 -14.06 2.00
CA LEU A 323 -10.54 -13.19 1.98
C LEU A 323 -11.71 -13.85 1.24
N GLN A 324 -12.91 -13.61 1.76
CA GLN A 324 -14.17 -14.10 1.19
C GLN A 324 -15.00 -12.92 0.68
N ALA A 325 -15.89 -13.20 -0.28
CA ALA A 325 -16.86 -12.19 -0.70
C ALA A 325 -17.70 -11.75 0.50
N GLY A 326 -17.86 -10.44 0.65
CA GLY A 326 -18.54 -9.81 1.79
C GLY A 326 -17.64 -9.36 2.93
N ASP A 327 -16.39 -9.84 3.00
CA ASP A 327 -15.42 -9.34 4.00
C ASP A 327 -15.19 -7.84 3.84
N VAL A 328 -14.90 -7.18 4.96
CA VAL A 328 -14.53 -5.77 5.02
C VAL A 328 -13.11 -5.67 5.54
N VAL A 329 -12.23 -5.10 4.72
CA VAL A 329 -10.85 -4.79 5.08
C VAL A 329 -10.75 -3.31 5.42
N ARG A 330 -10.32 -3.00 6.65
CA ARG A 330 -9.98 -1.65 7.08
C ARG A 330 -8.48 -1.56 7.26
N THR A 331 -7.84 -0.64 6.56
CA THR A 331 -6.43 -0.30 6.75
C THR A 331 -6.35 1.10 7.32
N GLN A 332 -5.55 1.35 8.33
CA GLN A 332 -5.35 2.69 8.89
C GLN A 332 -3.88 2.93 9.22
N ALA A 333 -3.47 4.20 9.18
CA ALA A 333 -2.11 4.57 9.55
C ALA A 333 -2.08 5.94 10.22
N THR A 334 -1.09 6.12 11.10
CA THR A 334 -0.80 7.39 11.74
C THR A 334 -0.67 8.49 10.66
N TYR A 335 -1.37 9.60 10.81
CA TYR A 335 -1.41 10.77 9.92
C TYR A 335 -2.09 10.58 8.55
N LEU A 336 -2.36 9.34 8.11
CA LEU A 336 -2.77 9.05 6.73
C LEU A 336 -4.25 8.62 6.60
N GLY A 337 -5.00 8.65 7.71
CA GLY A 337 -6.41 8.25 7.70
C GLY A 337 -6.60 6.75 7.56
N HIS A 338 -7.61 6.35 6.80
CA HIS A 338 -7.97 4.94 6.65
C HIS A 338 -8.45 4.61 5.22
N LEU A 339 -8.39 3.32 4.89
CA LEU A 339 -9.08 2.70 3.75
C LEU A 339 -10.19 1.79 4.29
N ILE A 340 -11.32 1.69 3.59
CA ILE A 340 -12.38 0.74 3.90
C ILE A 340 -12.80 0.06 2.61
N ASN A 341 -12.42 -1.19 2.45
CA ASN A 341 -12.62 -1.92 1.21
C ASN A 341 -13.49 -3.17 1.46
N ARG A 342 -14.60 -3.28 0.75
CA ARG A 342 -15.47 -4.46 0.77
C ARG A 342 -15.10 -5.38 -0.40
N ILE A 343 -14.96 -6.67 -0.10
CA ILE A 343 -14.72 -7.71 -1.11
C ILE A 343 -16.05 -8.06 -1.81
N LYS A 344 -16.08 -8.01 -3.13
CA LYS A 344 -17.29 -8.24 -3.97
C LYS A 344 -17.10 -9.41 -4.91
#